data_85ba958d1b726baac0cfb44242d461e0
#
_entry.id   85ba958d1b726baac0cfb44242d461e0
#
_cell.length_a   1.000
_cell.length_b   1.000
_cell.length_c   1.000
_cell.angle_alpha   90.00
_cell.angle_beta   90.00
_cell.angle_gamma   90.00
#
_symmetry.space_group_name_H-M   'P 1'
#
loop_
_entity.id
_entity.type
_entity.pdbx_description
1 polymer ?
#
loop_
_entity_poly.entity_id
_entity_poly.type
_entity_poly.pdbx_seq_one_letter_code
_entity_poly.pdbx_strand_id
1 'polypeptide(L)'
;MTQHMKTITEKVVGTTFYDVDPYDIYGKHEEDVGKNTLTTLAILVKEPENPYDPQAISVYVKQHSTGKPAKIGHIGRNSEIYKLINSSNSDKINAILNVDIYDDYSYNSKYTVTLALSS
;
A
#
# COMPACT_ATOMS: atom_id res chain seq x y z
N MET A 1 -31.31 4.91 7.25
CA MET A 1 -30.16 4.78 8.14
C MET A 1 -28.86 5.01 7.35
N THR A 2 -28.08 5.98 7.77
CA THR A 2 -26.84 6.29 7.10
C THR A 2 -25.70 5.43 7.65
N GLN A 3 -25.02 4.73 6.76
CA GLN A 3 -23.77 4.06 7.12
C GLN A 3 -22.64 5.07 7.05
N HIS A 4 -21.87 5.14 8.11
CA HIS A 4 -20.68 5.97 8.12
C HIS A 4 -19.49 5.13 7.74
N MET A 5 -18.79 5.55 6.67
CA MET A 5 -17.52 4.97 6.26
C MET A 5 -16.41 5.84 6.81
N LYS A 6 -15.53 5.23 7.57
CA LYS A 6 -14.31 5.87 8.01
C LYS A 6 -13.17 5.38 7.14
N THR A 7 -12.37 6.31 6.63
CA THR A 7 -11.16 5.95 5.88
C THR A 7 -9.93 6.35 6.67
N ILE A 8 -8.91 5.51 6.63
CA ILE A 8 -7.62 5.78 7.25
C ILE A 8 -6.58 5.71 6.14
N THR A 9 -5.79 6.78 6.00
CA THR A 9 -4.73 6.85 5.00
C THR A 9 -3.38 6.93 5.70
N GLU A 10 -2.46 6.06 5.29
CA GLU A 10 -1.12 5.98 5.87
C GLU A 10 -0.08 5.89 4.77
N LYS A 11 1.08 6.47 5.02
CA LYS A 11 2.20 6.37 4.10
C LYS A 11 2.79 4.96 4.17
N VAL A 12 3.12 4.39 3.01
CA VAL A 12 3.89 3.15 2.93
C VAL A 12 5.36 3.50 3.16
N VAL A 13 6.02 2.75 4.04
CA VAL A 13 7.42 3.00 4.40
C VAL A 13 8.33 1.93 3.81
N GLY A 14 9.62 2.26 3.68
CA GLY A 14 10.62 1.32 3.20
C GLY A 14 10.53 1.03 1.70
N THR A 15 9.86 1.87 0.93
CA THR A 15 9.66 1.64 -0.50
C THR A 15 10.97 1.65 -1.30
N THR A 16 11.99 2.33 -0.82
CA THR A 16 13.29 2.38 -1.49
C THR A 16 14.07 1.07 -1.39
N PHE A 17 13.67 0.16 -0.50
CA PHE A 17 14.31 -1.15 -0.37
C PHE A 17 13.79 -2.16 -1.39
N TYR A 18 12.71 -1.85 -2.11
CA TYR A 18 12.07 -2.75 -3.05
C TYR A 18 12.13 -2.15 -4.45
N ASP A 19 12.67 -2.92 -5.38
CA ASP A 19 12.89 -2.47 -6.76
C ASP A 19 11.65 -2.76 -7.61
N VAL A 20 10.59 -2.00 -7.37
CA VAL A 20 9.36 -2.11 -8.15
C VAL A 20 9.11 -0.78 -8.84
N ASP A 21 9.11 -0.82 -10.18
CA ASP A 21 8.81 0.35 -10.98
C ASP A 21 7.32 0.69 -10.84
N PRO A 22 6.95 1.91 -10.39
CA PRO A 22 5.55 2.28 -10.26
C PRO A 22 4.77 2.18 -11.58
N TYR A 23 5.44 2.36 -12.73
CA TYR A 23 4.78 2.19 -14.03
C TYR A 23 4.49 0.74 -14.37
N ASP A 24 5.12 -0.22 -13.68
CA ASP A 24 4.86 -1.65 -13.84
C ASP A 24 3.78 -2.18 -12.89
N ILE A 25 3.24 -1.34 -12.03
CA ILE A 25 2.17 -1.76 -11.13
C ILE A 25 0.85 -1.79 -11.90
N TYR A 26 0.15 -2.91 -11.81
CA TYR A 26 -1.16 -3.06 -12.44
C TYR A 26 -2.18 -2.18 -11.73
N GLY A 27 -2.82 -1.28 -12.48
CA GLY A 27 -3.80 -0.39 -11.89
C GLY A 27 -4.20 0.71 -12.86
N LYS A 28 -4.92 1.69 -12.36
CA LYS A 28 -5.40 2.81 -13.13
C LYS A 28 -4.41 3.96 -13.06
N HIS A 29 -3.79 4.27 -14.19
CA HIS A 29 -2.88 5.40 -14.32
C HIS A 29 -3.62 6.61 -14.87
N GLU A 30 -3.43 7.75 -14.24
CA GLU A 30 -3.97 9.02 -14.70
C GLU A 30 -2.85 10.04 -14.83
N GLU A 31 -2.81 10.73 -15.96
CA GLU A 31 -1.85 11.79 -16.23
C GLU A 31 -2.50 13.15 -16.01
N ASP A 32 -1.83 13.99 -15.26
CA ASP A 32 -2.21 15.39 -15.10
C ASP A 32 -0.95 16.25 -15.27
N VAL A 33 -1.12 17.56 -15.35
CA VAL A 33 -0.01 18.47 -15.62
C VAL A 33 1.11 18.30 -14.59
N GLY A 34 2.27 17.79 -15.03
CA GLY A 34 3.45 17.60 -14.21
C GLY A 34 3.35 16.48 -13.18
N LYS A 35 2.31 15.65 -13.25
CA LYS A 35 2.09 14.63 -12.23
C LYS A 35 1.34 13.44 -12.83
N ASN A 36 1.81 12.25 -12.50
CA ASN A 36 1.12 11.01 -12.82
C ASN A 36 0.66 10.36 -11.53
N THR A 37 -0.55 9.82 -11.53
CA THR A 37 -1.08 9.10 -10.37
C THR A 37 -1.46 7.69 -10.76
N LEU A 38 -1.29 6.77 -9.82
CA LEU A 38 -1.69 5.38 -9.96
C LEU A 38 -2.60 5.03 -8.81
N THR A 39 -3.73 4.41 -9.13
CA THR A 39 -4.62 3.82 -8.11
C THR A 39 -4.73 2.34 -8.40
N THR A 40 -4.50 1.52 -7.38
CA THR A 40 -4.56 0.07 -7.50
C THR A 40 -5.04 -0.57 -6.20
N LEU A 41 -5.38 -1.84 -6.28
CA LEU A 41 -5.65 -2.64 -5.10
C LEU A 41 -4.33 -3.15 -4.53
N ALA A 42 -4.18 -3.01 -3.22
CA ALA A 42 -3.05 -3.56 -2.49
C ALA A 42 -3.55 -4.64 -1.54
N ILE A 43 -2.67 -5.56 -1.21
CA ILE A 43 -2.92 -6.57 -0.19
C ILE A 43 -1.94 -6.30 0.95
N LEU A 44 -2.50 -6.11 2.14
CA LEU A 44 -1.73 -5.94 3.37
C LEU A 44 -1.62 -7.30 4.04
N VAL A 45 -0.39 -7.76 4.27
CA VAL A 45 -0.11 -9.12 4.74
C VAL A 45 0.69 -9.07 6.02
N LYS A 46 0.18 -9.72 7.08
CA LYS A 46 0.92 -9.88 8.32
C LYS A 46 2.14 -10.76 8.11
N GLU A 47 3.24 -10.39 8.77
CA GLU A 47 4.51 -11.11 8.70
C GLU A 47 4.88 -11.67 10.08
N PRO A 48 4.18 -12.70 10.61
CA PRO A 48 4.43 -13.19 11.96
C PRO A 48 5.83 -13.79 12.16
N GLU A 49 6.50 -14.13 11.06
CA GLU A 49 7.86 -14.69 11.11
C GLU A 49 8.95 -13.65 10.88
N ASN A 50 8.58 -12.38 10.80
CA ASN A 50 9.56 -11.30 10.65
C ASN A 50 10.40 -11.21 11.94
N PRO A 51 11.74 -11.39 11.86
CA PRO A 51 12.59 -11.42 13.05
C PRO A 51 12.74 -10.07 13.74
N TYR A 52 12.50 -8.99 13.02
CA TYR A 52 12.63 -7.63 13.55
C TYR A 52 11.34 -7.11 14.15
N ASP A 53 10.19 -7.55 13.60
CA ASP A 53 8.88 -7.16 14.08
C ASP A 53 7.85 -8.22 13.68
N PRO A 54 7.47 -9.12 14.62
CA PRO A 54 6.46 -10.13 14.31
C PRO A 54 5.09 -9.56 13.98
N GLN A 55 4.87 -8.28 14.26
CA GLN A 55 3.63 -7.60 13.93
C GLN A 55 3.73 -6.77 12.63
N ALA A 56 4.84 -6.86 11.91
CA ALA A 56 5.03 -6.14 10.65
C ALA A 56 3.96 -6.50 9.63
N ILE A 57 3.58 -5.52 8.83
CA ILE A 57 2.57 -5.66 7.79
C ILE A 57 3.18 -5.23 6.47
N SER A 58 3.28 -6.17 5.53
CA SER A 58 3.81 -5.92 4.20
C SER A 58 2.72 -5.40 3.27
N VAL A 59 3.11 -4.60 2.30
CA VAL A 59 2.22 -4.11 1.25
C VAL A 59 2.62 -4.77 -0.06
N TYR A 60 1.66 -5.48 -0.68
CA TYR A 60 1.86 -6.15 -1.97
C TYR A 60 0.94 -5.55 -3.02
N VAL A 61 1.44 -5.47 -4.24
CA VAL A 61 0.67 -5.04 -5.41
C VAL A 61 0.93 -6.01 -6.56
N LYS A 62 0.01 -6.09 -7.50
CA LYS A 62 0.17 -6.91 -8.69
C LYS A 62 1.03 -6.15 -9.70
N GLN A 63 2.08 -6.80 -10.23
CA GLN A 63 2.88 -6.24 -11.31
C GLN A 63 2.22 -6.54 -12.67
N HIS A 64 2.27 -5.55 -13.55
CA HIS A 64 1.73 -5.70 -14.91
C HIS A 64 2.57 -6.69 -15.73
N SER A 65 3.90 -6.59 -15.65
CA SER A 65 4.81 -7.42 -16.44
C SER A 65 4.76 -8.90 -16.10
N THR A 66 4.59 -9.24 -14.82
CA THR A 66 4.61 -10.63 -14.35
C THR A 66 3.24 -11.18 -14.03
N GLY A 67 2.25 -10.31 -13.79
CA GLY A 67 0.94 -10.71 -13.30
C GLY A 67 0.97 -11.24 -11.86
N LYS A 68 2.10 -11.11 -11.16
CA LYS A 68 2.30 -11.64 -9.81
C LYS A 68 2.40 -10.52 -8.77
N PRO A 69 2.06 -10.81 -7.51
CA PRO A 69 2.25 -9.84 -6.45
C PRO A 69 3.73 -9.55 -6.21
N ALA A 70 4.02 -8.29 -5.92
CA ALA A 70 5.34 -7.86 -5.52
C ALA A 70 5.22 -7.00 -4.27
N LYS A 71 6.16 -7.18 -3.36
CA LYS A 71 6.24 -6.39 -2.14
C LYS A 71 6.84 -5.03 -2.44
N ILE A 72 6.17 -3.97 -1.99
CA ILE A 72 6.63 -2.60 -2.23
C ILE A 72 7.02 -1.85 -0.97
N GLY A 73 6.76 -2.41 0.19
CA GLY A 73 7.08 -1.77 1.46
C GLY A 73 6.27 -2.34 2.60
N HIS A 74 6.16 -1.55 3.66
CA HIS A 74 5.46 -1.93 4.88
C HIS A 74 4.56 -0.80 5.35
N ILE A 75 3.58 -1.15 6.18
CA ILE A 75 2.81 -0.19 6.95
C ILE A 75 3.70 0.32 8.10
N GLY A 76 3.65 1.62 8.35
CA GLY A 76 4.43 2.21 9.42
C GLY A 76 4.15 1.59 10.78
N ARG A 77 5.20 1.22 11.50
CA ARG A 77 5.09 0.61 12.82
C ARG A 77 4.36 1.58 13.76
N ASN A 78 3.40 1.05 14.52
CA ASN A 78 2.57 1.81 15.46
C ASN A 78 1.63 2.84 14.82
N SER A 79 1.46 2.81 13.49
CA SER A 79 0.44 3.61 12.82
C SER A 79 -0.97 3.09 13.14
N GLU A 80 -1.99 3.86 12.81
CA GLU A 80 -3.37 3.47 13.08
C GLU A 80 -3.75 2.19 12.32
N ILE A 81 -3.35 2.07 11.05
CA ILE A 81 -3.60 0.86 10.25
C ILE A 81 -2.87 -0.34 10.87
N TYR A 82 -1.62 -0.16 11.27
CA TYR A 82 -0.84 -1.20 11.92
C TYR A 82 -1.56 -1.75 13.16
N LYS A 83 -2.02 -0.87 14.03
CA LYS A 83 -2.72 -1.26 15.25
C LYS A 83 -4.04 -1.97 14.95
N LEU A 84 -4.77 -1.47 13.96
CA LEU A 84 -6.05 -2.00 13.55
C LEU A 84 -5.93 -3.41 13.00
N ILE A 85 -5.02 -3.63 12.07
CA ILE A 85 -4.81 -4.94 11.45
C ILE A 85 -4.31 -5.93 12.48
N ASN A 86 -3.39 -5.53 13.35
CA ASN A 86 -2.87 -6.43 14.38
C ASN A 86 -3.88 -6.78 15.47
N SER A 87 -4.94 -5.99 15.62
CA SER A 87 -6.03 -6.33 16.52
C SER A 87 -7.10 -7.21 15.84
N SER A 88 -6.99 -7.41 14.53
CA SER A 88 -7.93 -8.26 13.79
C SER A 88 -7.36 -9.68 13.66
N ASN A 89 -8.23 -10.64 13.39
CA ASN A 89 -7.83 -12.03 13.17
C ASN A 89 -7.46 -12.33 11.72
N SER A 90 -7.60 -11.34 10.84
CA SER A 90 -7.30 -11.53 9.42
C SER A 90 -5.80 -11.42 9.17
N ASP A 91 -5.25 -12.34 8.39
CA ASP A 91 -3.84 -12.33 8.00
C ASP A 91 -3.58 -11.49 6.75
N LYS A 92 -4.62 -11.28 5.94
CA LYS A 92 -4.56 -10.51 4.71
C LYS A 92 -5.76 -9.58 4.63
N ILE A 93 -5.52 -8.33 4.27
CA ILE A 93 -6.58 -7.32 4.15
C ILE A 93 -6.37 -6.56 2.85
N ASN A 94 -7.45 -6.37 2.10
CA ASN A 94 -7.42 -5.56 0.89
C ASN A 94 -7.49 -4.07 1.24
N ALA A 95 -6.74 -3.28 0.51
CA ALA A 95 -6.73 -1.83 0.67
C ALA A 95 -6.56 -1.16 -0.69
N ILE A 96 -6.74 0.14 -0.73
CA ILE A 96 -6.47 0.94 -1.93
C ILE A 96 -5.08 1.55 -1.79
N LEU A 97 -4.26 1.39 -2.81
CA LEU A 97 -2.97 2.05 -2.89
C LEU A 97 -3.07 3.20 -3.88
N ASN A 98 -2.59 4.35 -3.47
CA ASN A 98 -2.41 5.51 -4.35
C ASN A 98 -0.93 5.83 -4.42
N VAL A 99 -0.45 6.04 -5.64
CA VAL A 99 0.94 6.40 -5.88
C VAL A 99 0.97 7.73 -6.62
N ASP A 100 1.69 8.69 -6.07
CA ASP A 100 2.01 9.93 -6.77
C ASP A 100 3.39 9.74 -7.40
N ILE A 101 3.43 9.64 -8.72
CA ILE A 101 4.65 9.42 -9.48
C ILE A 101 5.15 10.79 -9.94
N TYR A 102 6.24 11.25 -9.32
CA TYR A 102 6.84 12.52 -9.70
C TYR A 102 7.83 12.31 -10.83
N ASP A 103 7.91 13.31 -11.71
CA ASP A 103 8.72 13.24 -12.92
C ASP A 103 10.15 12.79 -12.66
N ASP A 104 10.67 12.05 -13.59
CA ASP A 104 12.06 11.69 -13.80
C ASP A 104 12.59 10.56 -12.93
N TYR A 105 12.07 10.32 -11.73
CA TYR A 105 12.68 9.30 -10.86
C TYR A 105 11.63 8.54 -10.05
N SER A 106 11.53 7.24 -10.29
CA SER A 106 10.57 6.37 -9.60
C SER A 106 10.79 6.35 -8.08
N TYR A 107 12.02 6.55 -7.61
CA TYR A 107 12.31 6.56 -6.18
C TYR A 107 11.77 7.81 -5.46
N ASN A 108 11.33 8.81 -6.19
CA ASN A 108 10.68 9.99 -5.61
C ASN A 108 9.16 9.80 -5.43
N SER A 109 8.62 8.69 -5.91
CA SER A 109 7.19 8.42 -5.82
C SER A 109 6.72 8.29 -4.39
N LYS A 110 5.51 8.78 -4.11
CA LYS A 110 4.89 8.65 -2.79
C LYS A 110 3.79 7.61 -2.83
N TYR A 111 3.88 6.65 -1.94
CA TYR A 111 2.94 5.55 -1.83
C TYR A 111 2.10 5.73 -0.57
N THR A 112 0.79 5.74 -0.73
CA THR A 112 -0.15 5.81 0.40
C THR A 112 -1.19 4.72 0.29
N VAL A 113 -1.53 4.13 1.43
CA VAL A 113 -2.56 3.10 1.53
C VAL A 113 -3.77 3.69 2.24
N THR A 114 -4.95 3.44 1.68
CA THR A 114 -6.21 3.85 2.29
C THR A 114 -7.03 2.61 2.62
N LEU A 115 -7.42 2.50 3.86
CA LEU A 115 -8.27 1.42 4.36
C LEU A 115 -9.65 2.01 4.68
N ALA A 116 -10.68 1.41 4.11
CA ALA A 116 -12.05 1.81 4.37
C ALA A 116 -12.66 0.90 5.44
N LEU A 117 -13.23 1.52 6.47
CA LEU A 117 -13.86 0.82 7.57
C LEU A 117 -15.33 1.21 7.63
N SER A 118 -16.19 0.21 7.71
CA SER A 118 -17.61 0.45 7.99
C SER A 118 -17.80 0.49 9.50
N SER A 119 -18.51 1.51 9.96
CA SER A 119 -18.83 1.64 11.38
C SER A 119 -20.29 1.37 11.65
#